data_f71652912713df397f6cc80e88754e99
#
_entry.id   f71652912713df397f6cc80e88754e99
#
_cell.length_a   1.000
_cell.length_b   1.000
_cell.length_c   1.000
_cell.angle_alpha   90.00
_cell.angle_beta   90.00
_cell.angle_gamma   90.00
#
_symmetry.space_group_name_H-M   'P 1'
#
loop_
_entity.id
_entity.type
_entity.pdbx_description
1 polymer ?
#
loop_
_entity_poly.entity_id
_entity_poly.type
_entity_poly.pdbx_seq_one_letter_code
_entity_poly.pdbx_strand_id
1 'polypeptide(L)'
;VARSKIADAMVNGKAIKNSKLKVGVDPLFGASAGYLRRFLEKSGLKPQSIHSIHENRDIFFGHKTPNAGPDALKELSKLVVKNKLNIGIACNSDADRFGIIDEKGQWVSPNEILALVLEHLIKNKKLTGRVCRSVITSHLIDEVANAHRMQVRETPVGFKHINNLMLTGKYLMGAEETAGLAVSTNIPDRDGILACMLIVEMMAMEKKSFDKIRKDFYKKYPMHYSKKVSLPLTELEIETLMEK
;
A
#
# COMPACT_ATOMS: atom_id res chain seq x y z
N VAL A 1 -3.49 6.79 20.25
CA VAL A 1 -2.34 6.38 21.10
C VAL A 1 -2.09 4.88 20.98
N ALA A 2 -3.11 4.02 20.94
CA ALA A 2 -2.93 2.56 20.77
C ALA A 2 -2.38 2.18 19.39
N ARG A 3 -2.88 2.78 18.30
CA ARG A 3 -2.39 2.52 16.92
C ARG A 3 -0.91 2.83 16.74
N SER A 4 -0.35 3.84 17.44
CA SER A 4 1.07 4.18 17.30
C SER A 4 2.01 3.09 17.84
N LYS A 5 1.65 2.42 18.94
CA LYS A 5 2.48 1.36 19.54
C LYS A 5 2.50 0.09 18.70
N ILE A 6 1.40 -0.22 18.01
CA ILE A 6 1.28 -1.42 17.17
C ILE A 6 2.12 -1.24 15.91
N ALA A 7 2.03 -0.11 15.22
CA ALA A 7 2.84 0.18 14.03
C ALA A 7 4.34 0.19 14.36
N ASP A 8 4.74 0.75 15.50
CA ASP A 8 6.14 0.75 15.96
C ASP A 8 6.69 -0.67 16.20
N ALA A 9 5.83 -1.62 16.64
CA ALA A 9 6.21 -3.01 16.84
C ALA A 9 6.25 -3.82 15.53
N MET A 10 5.54 -3.37 14.48
CA MET A 10 5.39 -4.10 13.22
C MET A 10 6.46 -3.78 12.19
N VAL A 11 7.07 -2.60 12.26
CA VAL A 11 8.04 -2.10 11.28
C VAL A 11 9.44 -2.13 11.87
N ASN A 12 10.42 -2.60 11.09
CA ASN A 12 11.82 -2.63 11.50
C ASN A 12 12.45 -1.22 11.46
N GLY A 13 12.19 -0.44 12.50
CA GLY A 13 12.73 0.92 12.65
C GLY A 13 14.25 0.97 12.58
N LYS A 14 14.97 -0.07 13.04
CA LYS A 14 16.43 -0.14 12.95
C LYS A 14 16.91 -0.16 11.49
N ALA A 15 16.22 -0.90 10.61
CA ALA A 15 16.54 -0.90 9.19
C ALA A 15 16.29 0.47 8.56
N ILE A 16 15.16 1.10 8.86
CA ILE A 16 14.80 2.45 8.36
C ILE A 16 15.81 3.49 8.85
N LYS A 17 16.14 3.48 10.14
CA LYS A 17 17.14 4.39 10.74
C LYS A 17 18.50 4.31 10.04
N ASN A 18 18.92 3.11 9.69
CA ASN A 18 20.23 2.88 9.05
C ASN A 18 20.18 3.09 7.53
N SER A 19 19.02 3.36 6.96
CA SER A 19 18.87 3.66 5.55
C SER A 19 19.20 5.14 5.26
N LYS A 20 19.54 5.42 4.00
CA LYS A 20 19.71 6.78 3.49
C LYS A 20 18.49 7.23 2.67
N LEU A 21 17.34 6.64 2.93
CA LEU A 21 16.13 6.91 2.15
C LEU A 21 15.66 8.35 2.34
N LYS A 22 15.24 8.96 1.23
CA LYS A 22 14.50 10.22 1.19
C LYS A 22 13.08 9.92 0.73
N VAL A 23 12.10 10.34 1.50
CA VAL A 23 10.69 9.96 1.31
C VAL A 23 9.83 11.20 1.11
N GLY A 24 9.03 11.19 0.05
CA GLY A 24 7.93 12.14 -0.14
C GLY A 24 6.68 11.64 0.59
N VAL A 25 5.94 12.52 1.24
CA VAL A 25 4.74 12.18 2.01
C VAL A 25 3.58 13.06 1.58
N ASP A 26 2.43 12.45 1.32
CA ASP A 26 1.20 13.16 0.97
C ASP A 26 -0.01 12.51 1.67
N PRO A 27 -0.51 13.10 2.76
CA PRO A 27 -1.73 12.65 3.43
C PRO A 27 -3.01 13.10 2.72
N LEU A 28 -2.93 13.74 1.55
CA LEU A 28 -4.07 14.28 0.79
C LEU A 28 -5.04 15.10 1.66
N PHE A 29 -4.51 15.95 2.55
CA PHE A 29 -5.27 16.77 3.52
C PHE A 29 -6.13 15.95 4.51
N GLY A 30 -6.00 14.62 4.51
CA GLY A 30 -6.87 13.69 5.22
C GLY A 30 -6.42 13.29 6.62
N ALA A 31 -6.95 12.17 7.09
CA ALA A 31 -6.75 11.65 8.45
C ALA A 31 -5.32 11.24 8.77
N SER A 32 -4.48 10.96 7.76
CA SER A 32 -3.06 10.64 7.94
C SER A 32 -2.15 11.85 8.11
N ALA A 33 -2.67 13.10 8.03
CA ALA A 33 -1.92 14.32 8.22
C ALA A 33 -1.14 14.32 9.55
N GLY A 34 0.16 14.56 9.48
CA GLY A 34 1.09 14.48 10.60
C GLY A 34 1.43 13.06 11.07
N TYR A 35 0.66 12.02 10.73
CA TYR A 35 0.92 10.64 11.18
C TYR A 35 2.01 9.95 10.36
N LEU A 36 1.92 9.95 9.02
CA LEU A 36 2.93 9.32 8.16
C LEU A 36 4.33 9.86 8.46
N ARG A 37 4.47 11.19 8.53
CA ARG A 37 5.73 11.84 8.89
C ARG A 37 6.23 11.40 10.26
N ARG A 38 5.38 11.44 11.29
CA ARG A 38 5.75 11.03 12.66
C ARG A 38 6.17 9.56 12.74
N PHE A 39 5.54 8.65 11.99
CA PHE A 39 5.94 7.25 11.96
C PHE A 39 7.32 7.07 11.33
N LEU A 40 7.63 7.77 10.25
CA LEU A 40 8.96 7.76 9.64
C LEU A 40 10.02 8.30 10.60
N GLU A 41 9.76 9.43 11.28
CA GLU A 41 10.66 10.02 12.28
C GLU A 41 10.88 9.07 13.47
N LYS A 42 9.83 8.49 14.04
CA LYS A 42 9.92 7.50 15.11
C LYS A 42 10.67 6.23 14.68
N SER A 43 10.55 5.83 13.43
CA SER A 43 11.32 4.73 12.85
C SER A 43 12.80 5.11 12.61
N GLY A 44 13.17 6.35 12.91
CA GLY A 44 14.55 6.83 12.90
C GLY A 44 14.99 7.49 11.60
N LEU A 45 14.09 7.74 10.65
CA LEU A 45 14.40 8.52 9.46
C LEU A 45 14.61 10.00 9.88
N LYS A 46 15.68 10.62 9.36
CA LYS A 46 15.99 12.01 9.70
C LYS A 46 14.93 12.97 9.17
N PRO A 47 14.49 13.99 9.92
CA PRO A 47 13.46 14.94 9.49
C PRO A 47 13.73 15.60 8.13
N GLN A 48 15.01 15.92 7.83
CA GLN A 48 15.43 16.49 6.55
C GLN A 48 15.35 15.52 5.37
N SER A 49 15.15 14.24 5.63
CA SER A 49 14.94 13.21 4.60
C SER A 49 13.46 12.98 4.27
N ILE A 50 12.55 13.70 4.96
CA ILE A 50 11.10 13.56 4.80
C ILE A 50 10.57 14.87 4.22
N HIS A 51 10.01 14.79 3.03
CA HIS A 51 9.45 15.92 2.30
C HIS A 51 7.93 15.77 2.23
N SER A 52 7.20 16.55 3.01
CA SER A 52 5.74 16.44 3.09
C SER A 52 5.05 17.58 2.34
N ILE A 53 3.91 17.24 1.74
CA ILE A 53 2.93 18.20 1.19
C ILE A 53 1.55 17.88 1.78
N HIS A 54 0.60 18.80 1.69
CA HIS A 54 -0.81 18.64 2.09
C HIS A 54 -1.01 18.15 3.55
N GLU A 55 -0.12 18.53 4.46
CA GLU A 55 -0.18 18.15 5.88
C GLU A 55 -1.26 18.92 6.68
N ASN A 56 -1.75 20.02 6.15
CA ASN A 56 -2.85 20.76 6.77
C ASN A 56 -4.17 20.07 6.44
N ARG A 57 -5.04 19.90 7.45
CA ARG A 57 -6.40 19.41 7.21
C ARG A 57 -7.19 20.44 6.40
N ASP A 58 -7.80 19.97 5.34
CA ASP A 58 -8.72 20.73 4.50
C ASP A 58 -9.97 19.88 4.26
N ILE A 59 -11.15 20.38 4.64
CA ILE A 59 -12.43 19.69 4.47
C ILE A 59 -12.82 19.51 3.00
N PHE A 60 -12.25 20.32 2.12
CA PHE A 60 -12.45 20.21 0.66
C PHE A 60 -11.33 19.43 -0.04
N PHE A 61 -10.35 18.92 0.70
CA PHE A 61 -9.23 18.13 0.15
C PHE A 61 -8.51 18.82 -1.03
N GLY A 62 -8.31 20.14 -0.93
CA GLY A 62 -7.73 20.95 -2.02
C GLY A 62 -8.58 20.95 -3.29
N HIS A 63 -9.90 20.76 -3.18
CA HIS A 63 -10.85 20.63 -4.30
C HIS A 63 -10.52 19.46 -5.25
N LYS A 64 -9.93 18.40 -4.73
CA LYS A 64 -9.58 17.17 -5.47
C LYS A 64 -10.27 15.94 -4.87
N THR A 65 -10.45 14.91 -5.66
CA THR A 65 -10.89 13.61 -5.14
C THR A 65 -9.78 13.04 -4.25
N PRO A 66 -10.01 12.84 -2.94
CA PRO A 66 -8.97 12.44 -2.01
C PRO A 66 -8.72 10.92 -2.03
N ASN A 67 -8.60 10.35 -3.20
CA ASN A 67 -8.15 8.97 -3.38
C ASN A 67 -6.65 8.96 -3.77
N ALA A 68 -5.91 7.98 -3.33
CA ALA A 68 -4.48 7.88 -3.59
C ALA A 68 -4.14 7.35 -5.00
N GLY A 69 -4.94 7.74 -6.00
CA GLY A 69 -4.76 7.41 -7.41
C GLY A 69 -3.82 8.35 -8.16
N PRO A 70 -3.52 8.03 -9.43
CA PRO A 70 -2.51 8.75 -10.21
C PRO A 70 -2.84 10.25 -10.40
N ASP A 71 -4.12 10.61 -10.53
CA ASP A 71 -4.52 12.00 -10.73
C ASP A 71 -4.34 12.84 -9.47
N ALA A 72 -4.69 12.29 -8.31
CA ALA A 72 -4.53 12.97 -7.02
C ALA A 72 -3.05 13.15 -6.64
N LEU A 73 -2.18 12.22 -7.05
CA LEU A 73 -0.78 12.18 -6.65
C LEU A 73 0.19 12.90 -7.61
N LYS A 74 -0.32 13.70 -8.55
CA LYS A 74 0.52 14.47 -9.50
C LYS A 74 1.52 15.42 -8.81
N GLU A 75 1.13 16.02 -7.69
CA GLU A 75 2.01 16.92 -6.94
C GLU A 75 3.08 16.13 -6.17
N LEU A 76 2.73 14.99 -5.57
CA LEU A 76 3.69 14.10 -4.96
C LEU A 76 4.70 13.57 -6.01
N SER A 77 4.24 13.20 -7.21
CA SER A 77 5.10 12.80 -8.32
C SER A 77 6.13 13.87 -8.67
N LYS A 78 5.69 15.13 -8.84
CA LYS A 78 6.59 16.26 -9.08
C LYS A 78 7.57 16.48 -7.93
N LEU A 79 7.11 16.35 -6.67
CA LEU A 79 7.95 16.48 -5.48
C LEU A 79 9.06 15.43 -5.48
N VAL A 80 8.73 14.17 -5.76
CA VAL A 80 9.68 13.04 -5.82
C VAL A 80 10.77 13.32 -6.83
N VAL A 81 10.41 13.67 -8.06
CA VAL A 81 11.37 13.94 -9.13
C VAL A 81 12.23 15.18 -8.84
N LYS A 82 11.61 16.31 -8.45
CA LYS A 82 12.30 17.57 -8.17
C LYS A 82 13.35 17.44 -7.07
N ASN A 83 13.03 16.71 -6.00
CA ASN A 83 13.91 16.55 -4.84
C ASN A 83 14.75 15.27 -4.88
N LYS A 84 14.70 14.52 -5.98
CA LYS A 84 15.43 13.24 -6.15
C LYS A 84 15.16 12.29 -4.95
N LEU A 85 13.87 12.13 -4.61
CA LEU A 85 13.47 11.26 -3.52
C LEU A 85 13.48 9.80 -3.98
N ASN A 86 13.64 8.89 -3.05
CA ASN A 86 13.67 7.46 -3.35
C ASN A 86 12.27 6.88 -3.58
N ILE A 87 11.26 7.50 -2.96
CA ILE A 87 9.86 7.06 -3.03
C ILE A 87 8.93 8.17 -2.55
N GLY A 88 7.72 8.20 -3.08
CA GLY A 88 6.59 8.96 -2.56
C GLY A 88 5.54 8.02 -1.99
N ILE A 89 5.02 8.33 -0.80
CA ILE A 89 3.97 7.58 -0.13
C ILE A 89 2.79 8.49 0.19
N ALA A 90 1.59 7.98 0.03
CA ALA A 90 0.36 8.72 0.28
C ALA A 90 -0.71 7.83 0.90
N CYS A 91 -1.67 8.46 1.59
CA CYS A 91 -2.91 7.83 1.99
C CYS A 91 -4.10 8.62 1.45
N ASN A 92 -5.24 7.94 1.26
CA ASN A 92 -6.50 8.60 0.95
C ASN A 92 -7.06 9.37 2.18
N SER A 93 -8.26 9.96 2.03
CA SER A 93 -8.87 10.84 3.04
C SER A 93 -8.97 10.25 4.44
N ASP A 94 -9.31 8.99 4.57
CA ASP A 94 -9.54 8.26 5.82
C ASP A 94 -8.37 7.35 6.23
N ALA A 95 -7.27 7.39 5.44
CA ALA A 95 -6.01 6.68 5.69
C ALA A 95 -6.11 5.14 5.69
N ASP A 96 -7.16 4.59 5.07
CA ASP A 96 -7.37 3.16 4.94
C ASP A 96 -6.76 2.56 3.67
N ARG A 97 -6.40 3.40 2.69
CA ARG A 97 -5.78 3.05 1.40
C ARG A 97 -4.48 3.80 1.22
N PHE A 98 -3.60 3.22 0.43
CA PHE A 98 -2.28 3.78 0.14
C PHE A 98 -2.13 4.19 -1.33
N GLY A 99 -1.14 5.04 -1.61
CA GLY A 99 -0.66 5.35 -2.95
C GLY A 99 0.86 5.46 -2.95
N ILE A 100 1.49 4.94 -3.99
CA ILE A 100 2.95 4.88 -4.11
C ILE A 100 3.38 5.54 -5.41
N ILE A 101 4.39 6.41 -5.32
CA ILE A 101 5.11 7.02 -6.44
C ILE A 101 6.56 6.53 -6.40
N ASP A 102 7.04 5.93 -7.48
CA ASP A 102 8.43 5.48 -7.58
C ASP A 102 9.42 6.65 -7.72
N GLU A 103 10.72 6.36 -7.69
CA GLU A 103 11.79 7.35 -7.82
C GLU A 103 11.81 8.11 -9.16
N LYS A 104 11.08 7.62 -10.17
CA LYS A 104 10.90 8.27 -11.48
C LYS A 104 9.66 9.16 -11.55
N GLY A 105 8.91 9.25 -10.46
CA GLY A 105 7.65 9.98 -10.38
C GLY A 105 6.46 9.22 -10.97
N GLN A 106 6.58 7.91 -11.21
CA GLN A 106 5.50 7.09 -11.75
C GLN A 106 4.64 6.53 -10.63
N TRP A 107 3.33 6.59 -10.80
CA TRP A 107 2.39 5.92 -9.91
C TRP A 107 2.48 4.40 -10.10
N VAL A 108 2.55 3.68 -8.97
CA VAL A 108 2.65 2.23 -8.98
C VAL A 108 1.30 1.60 -8.64
N SER A 109 0.90 0.62 -9.43
CA SER A 109 -0.39 -0.07 -9.24
C SER A 109 -0.48 -0.70 -7.85
N PRO A 110 -1.61 -0.54 -7.13
CA PRO A 110 -1.83 -1.24 -5.87
C PRO A 110 -1.66 -2.75 -5.95
N ASN A 111 -2.06 -3.37 -7.04
CA ASN A 111 -1.88 -4.80 -7.26
C ASN A 111 -0.41 -5.23 -7.21
N GLU A 112 0.49 -4.42 -7.77
CA GLU A 112 1.92 -4.66 -7.70
C GLU A 112 2.47 -4.47 -6.28
N ILE A 113 2.06 -3.38 -5.62
CA ILE A 113 2.46 -3.08 -4.25
C ILE A 113 2.02 -4.18 -3.28
N LEU A 114 0.79 -4.67 -3.40
CA LEU A 114 0.26 -5.74 -2.56
C LEU A 114 1.08 -7.04 -2.71
N ALA A 115 1.46 -7.39 -3.93
CA ALA A 115 2.30 -8.56 -4.18
C ALA A 115 3.74 -8.38 -3.65
N LEU A 116 4.33 -7.21 -3.81
CA LEU A 116 5.64 -6.85 -3.24
C LEU A 116 5.62 -6.89 -1.71
N VAL A 117 4.56 -6.37 -1.08
CA VAL A 117 4.39 -6.43 0.38
C VAL A 117 4.26 -7.87 0.85
N LEU A 118 3.50 -8.72 0.15
CA LEU A 118 3.40 -10.14 0.50
C LEU A 118 4.78 -10.82 0.46
N GLU A 119 5.55 -10.64 -0.62
CA GLU A 119 6.92 -11.18 -0.72
C GLU A 119 7.80 -10.65 0.43
N HIS A 120 7.69 -9.36 0.78
CA HIS A 120 8.42 -8.77 1.89
C HIS A 120 8.05 -9.39 3.25
N LEU A 121 6.76 -9.57 3.53
CA LEU A 121 6.28 -10.20 4.77
C LEU A 121 6.82 -11.62 4.92
N ILE A 122 6.83 -12.39 3.84
CA ILE A 122 7.34 -13.77 3.84
C ILE A 122 8.86 -13.79 3.93
N LYS A 123 9.54 -13.13 2.99
CA LYS A 123 10.99 -13.24 2.82
C LYS A 123 11.77 -12.53 3.91
N ASN A 124 11.41 -11.29 4.23
CA ASN A 124 12.18 -10.44 5.12
C ASN A 124 11.69 -10.53 6.58
N LYS A 125 10.39 -10.67 6.78
CA LYS A 125 9.80 -10.75 8.13
C LYS A 125 9.56 -12.20 8.60
N LYS A 126 9.74 -13.20 7.71
CA LYS A 126 9.55 -14.62 8.02
C LYS A 126 8.16 -14.98 8.54
N LEU A 127 7.15 -14.21 8.11
CA LEU A 127 5.77 -14.46 8.49
C LEU A 127 5.15 -15.52 7.58
N THR A 128 4.23 -16.29 8.14
CA THR A 128 3.51 -17.37 7.46
C THR A 128 2.01 -17.26 7.73
N GLY A 129 1.21 -17.89 6.89
CA GLY A 129 -0.25 -17.91 7.03
C GLY A 129 -0.92 -18.07 5.67
N ARG A 130 -2.24 -17.93 5.63
CA ARG A 130 -3.00 -17.91 4.39
C ARG A 130 -3.07 -16.47 3.86
N VAL A 131 -3.42 -16.32 2.60
CA VAL A 131 -3.70 -15.02 1.97
C VAL A 131 -5.17 -14.98 1.57
N CYS A 132 -5.83 -13.85 1.70
CA CYS A 132 -7.15 -13.65 1.10
C CYS A 132 -7.16 -12.37 0.27
N ARG A 133 -7.90 -12.41 -0.84
CA ARG A 133 -8.05 -11.28 -1.75
C ARG A 133 -9.45 -11.23 -2.35
N SER A 134 -9.89 -10.05 -2.78
CA SER A 134 -11.12 -9.94 -3.55
C SER A 134 -10.95 -10.52 -4.96
N VAL A 135 -12.05 -10.97 -5.57
CA VAL A 135 -12.07 -11.58 -6.92
C VAL A 135 -11.46 -10.68 -8.01
N ILE A 136 -11.57 -9.36 -7.86
CA ILE A 136 -11.05 -8.38 -8.81
C ILE A 136 -9.58 -7.97 -8.54
N THR A 137 -8.98 -8.47 -7.45
CA THR A 137 -7.56 -8.26 -7.16
C THR A 137 -6.70 -9.15 -8.06
N SER A 138 -5.58 -8.63 -8.55
CA SER A 138 -4.69 -9.34 -9.45
C SER A 138 -4.23 -10.69 -8.91
N HIS A 139 -4.18 -11.69 -9.77
CA HIS A 139 -3.58 -13.01 -9.49
C HIS A 139 -2.05 -12.97 -9.27
N LEU A 140 -1.41 -11.81 -9.42
CA LEU A 140 -0.01 -11.65 -9.03
C LEU A 140 0.25 -12.00 -7.56
N ILE A 141 -0.74 -11.76 -6.69
CA ILE A 141 -0.69 -12.20 -5.28
C ILE A 141 -0.70 -13.73 -5.19
N ASP A 142 -1.47 -14.40 -6.04
CA ASP A 142 -1.55 -15.88 -6.08
C ASP A 142 -0.20 -16.47 -6.51
N GLU A 143 0.49 -15.86 -7.49
CA GLU A 143 1.82 -16.28 -7.92
C GLU A 143 2.82 -16.24 -6.78
N VAL A 144 2.84 -15.15 -6.01
CA VAL A 144 3.71 -15.02 -4.84
C VAL A 144 3.35 -16.05 -3.78
N ALA A 145 2.07 -16.19 -3.43
CA ALA A 145 1.60 -17.12 -2.41
C ALA A 145 1.93 -18.57 -2.78
N ASN A 146 1.68 -18.96 -4.03
CA ASN A 146 1.95 -20.31 -4.55
C ASN A 146 3.45 -20.65 -4.53
N ALA A 147 4.32 -19.70 -4.92
CA ALA A 147 5.77 -19.87 -4.86
C ALA A 147 6.27 -20.15 -3.43
N HIS A 148 5.54 -19.67 -2.42
CA HIS A 148 5.82 -19.91 -1.01
C HIS A 148 4.92 -20.98 -0.38
N ARG A 149 4.18 -21.76 -1.19
CA ARG A 149 3.27 -22.84 -0.76
C ARG A 149 2.18 -22.38 0.23
N MET A 150 1.74 -21.14 0.07
CA MET A 150 0.68 -20.55 0.89
C MET A 150 -0.68 -20.70 0.18
N GLN A 151 -1.72 -20.94 0.95
CA GLN A 151 -3.09 -21.02 0.42
C GLN A 151 -3.66 -19.62 0.19
N VAL A 152 -4.31 -19.43 -0.94
CA VAL A 152 -5.06 -18.23 -1.26
C VAL A 152 -6.56 -18.51 -1.17
N ARG A 153 -7.30 -17.60 -0.54
CA ARG A 153 -8.77 -17.59 -0.53
C ARG A 153 -9.28 -16.37 -1.28
N GLU A 154 -10.02 -16.61 -2.34
CA GLU A 154 -10.76 -15.57 -3.03
C GLU A 154 -12.05 -15.23 -2.29
N THR A 155 -12.43 -13.95 -2.27
CA THR A 155 -13.66 -13.43 -1.68
C THR A 155 -14.44 -12.61 -2.69
N PRO A 156 -15.75 -12.43 -2.50
CA PRO A 156 -16.49 -11.39 -3.22
C PRO A 156 -15.86 -10.01 -2.99
N VAL A 157 -16.26 -9.03 -3.83
CA VAL A 157 -15.87 -7.63 -3.67
C VAL A 157 -16.41 -7.08 -2.35
N GLY A 158 -15.56 -6.32 -1.67
CA GLY A 158 -15.87 -5.67 -0.41
C GLY A 158 -15.02 -6.21 0.76
N PHE A 159 -14.32 -5.28 1.39
CA PHE A 159 -13.32 -5.62 2.41
C PHE A 159 -13.92 -6.32 3.65
N LYS A 160 -15.23 -6.18 3.89
CA LYS A 160 -15.95 -6.93 4.95
C LYS A 160 -15.76 -8.45 4.88
N HIS A 161 -15.66 -9.00 3.66
CA HIS A 161 -15.43 -10.43 3.47
C HIS A 161 -13.99 -10.82 3.84
N ILE A 162 -13.04 -9.96 3.51
CA ILE A 162 -11.64 -10.09 3.91
C ILE A 162 -11.50 -9.99 5.43
N ASN A 163 -12.13 -8.97 6.06
CA ASN A 163 -12.12 -8.80 7.52
C ASN A 163 -12.61 -10.05 8.26
N ASN A 164 -13.71 -10.65 7.80
CA ASN A 164 -14.25 -11.86 8.40
C ASN A 164 -13.23 -13.02 8.37
N LEU A 165 -12.46 -13.16 7.29
CA LEU A 165 -11.41 -14.15 7.19
C LEU A 165 -10.21 -13.79 8.10
N MET A 166 -9.77 -12.54 8.09
CA MET A 166 -8.66 -12.06 8.94
C MET A 166 -8.94 -12.26 10.43
N LEU A 167 -10.18 -12.07 10.88
CA LEU A 167 -10.61 -12.30 12.27
C LEU A 167 -10.44 -13.76 12.72
N THR A 168 -10.37 -14.72 11.81
CA THR A 168 -10.10 -16.12 12.17
C THR A 168 -8.68 -16.37 12.67
N GLY A 169 -7.78 -15.40 12.53
CA GLY A 169 -6.36 -15.51 12.90
C GLY A 169 -5.52 -16.45 12.01
N LYS A 170 -6.09 -16.98 10.92
CA LYS A 170 -5.42 -17.94 10.02
C LYS A 170 -4.74 -17.28 8.81
N TYR A 171 -5.05 -16.00 8.55
CA TYR A 171 -4.60 -15.27 7.37
C TYR A 171 -3.48 -14.31 7.72
N LEU A 172 -2.39 -14.37 6.98
CA LEU A 172 -1.27 -13.43 7.08
C LEU A 172 -1.66 -12.06 6.52
N MET A 173 -2.31 -12.06 5.35
CA MET A 173 -2.58 -10.86 4.60
C MET A 173 -3.95 -10.93 3.92
N GLY A 174 -4.68 -9.83 3.98
CA GLY A 174 -5.88 -9.56 3.20
C GLY A 174 -5.67 -8.38 2.26
N ALA A 175 -6.10 -8.51 0.98
CA ALA A 175 -5.79 -7.57 -0.08
C ALA A 175 -6.98 -7.27 -0.99
N GLU A 176 -7.12 -5.99 -1.36
CA GLU A 176 -8.11 -5.51 -2.33
C GLU A 176 -7.43 -4.53 -3.33
N GLU A 177 -7.76 -4.64 -4.61
CA GLU A 177 -7.16 -3.87 -5.71
C GLU A 177 -7.33 -2.35 -5.56
N THR A 178 -8.25 -1.91 -4.71
CA THR A 178 -8.47 -0.49 -4.35
C THR A 178 -7.45 0.05 -3.36
N ALA A 179 -6.30 -0.62 -3.21
CA ALA A 179 -5.24 -0.33 -2.25
C ALA A 179 -5.62 -0.60 -0.78
N GLY A 180 -6.55 -1.52 -0.54
CA GLY A 180 -6.86 -2.03 0.79
C GLY A 180 -5.89 -3.14 1.19
N LEU A 181 -5.23 -3.00 2.35
CA LEU A 181 -4.31 -3.97 2.92
C LEU A 181 -4.60 -4.19 4.40
N ALA A 182 -4.79 -5.44 4.79
CA ALA A 182 -4.77 -5.88 6.19
C ALA A 182 -3.64 -6.89 6.41
N VAL A 183 -2.99 -6.86 7.57
CA VAL A 183 -1.92 -7.79 7.95
C VAL A 183 -2.22 -8.36 9.33
N SER A 184 -1.99 -9.67 9.53
CA SER A 184 -2.33 -10.42 10.76
C SER A 184 -1.73 -9.85 12.04
N THR A 185 -0.62 -9.15 11.93
CA THR A 185 0.10 -8.54 13.05
C THR A 185 -0.47 -7.18 13.47
N ASN A 186 -1.51 -6.70 12.78
CA ASN A 186 -2.22 -5.45 13.06
C ASN A 186 -3.73 -5.73 13.28
N ILE A 187 -4.54 -4.68 13.31
CA ILE A 187 -6.00 -4.83 13.29
C ILE A 187 -6.43 -5.54 12.00
N PRO A 188 -7.47 -6.38 12.04
CA PRO A 188 -7.95 -7.11 10.86
C PRO A 188 -8.78 -6.22 9.93
N ASP A 189 -8.28 -5.04 9.62
CA ASP A 189 -8.91 -4.05 8.74
C ASP A 189 -7.84 -3.32 7.92
N ARG A 190 -8.27 -2.58 6.91
CA ARG A 190 -7.42 -1.79 6.03
C ARG A 190 -6.59 -0.77 6.82
N ASP A 191 -5.31 -0.71 6.50
CA ASP A 191 -4.38 0.27 7.09
C ASP A 191 -3.42 0.78 6.02
N GLY A 192 -3.74 1.94 5.43
CA GLY A 192 -2.91 2.60 4.42
C GLY A 192 -1.59 3.11 4.98
N ILE A 193 -1.56 3.53 6.25
CA ILE A 193 -0.33 3.98 6.91
C ILE A 193 0.64 2.82 7.06
N LEU A 194 0.15 1.67 7.53
CA LEU A 194 0.98 0.47 7.64
C LEU A 194 1.51 0.03 6.27
N ALA A 195 0.67 0.02 5.23
CA ALA A 195 1.10 -0.31 3.87
C ALA A 195 2.26 0.58 3.40
N CYS A 196 2.15 1.90 3.57
CA CYS A 196 3.21 2.86 3.28
C CYS A 196 4.51 2.55 4.05
N MET A 197 4.40 2.26 5.34
CA MET A 197 5.56 1.96 6.18
C MET A 197 6.24 0.64 5.81
N LEU A 198 5.48 -0.39 5.42
CA LEU A 198 6.02 -1.68 4.96
C LEU A 198 6.83 -1.53 3.66
N ILE A 199 6.42 -0.65 2.76
CA ILE A 199 7.18 -0.36 1.54
C ILE A 199 8.52 0.34 1.87
N VAL A 200 8.51 1.33 2.75
CA VAL A 200 9.75 2.00 3.20
C VAL A 200 10.66 1.01 3.93
N GLU A 201 10.11 0.15 4.78
CA GLU A 201 10.84 -0.92 5.46
C GLU A 201 11.47 -1.89 4.46
N MET A 202 10.72 -2.34 3.46
CA MET A 202 11.21 -3.23 2.40
C MET A 202 12.43 -2.64 1.70
N MET A 203 12.36 -1.38 1.27
CA MET A 203 13.48 -0.70 0.63
C MET A 203 14.71 -0.58 1.55
N ALA A 204 14.47 -0.26 2.83
CA ALA A 204 15.52 -0.15 3.83
C ALA A 204 16.22 -1.50 4.11
N MET A 205 15.46 -2.60 4.16
CA MET A 205 16.00 -3.94 4.40
C MET A 205 16.71 -4.50 3.17
N GLU A 206 16.14 -4.33 1.97
CA GLU A 206 16.73 -4.77 0.71
C GLU A 206 17.96 -3.93 0.32
N LYS A 207 18.09 -2.70 0.82
CA LYS A 207 19.16 -1.73 0.48
C LYS A 207 19.28 -1.48 -1.03
N LYS A 208 18.13 -1.44 -1.70
CA LYS A 208 18.01 -1.26 -3.16
C LYS A 208 17.07 -0.12 -3.46
N SER A 209 17.18 0.46 -4.68
CA SER A 209 16.16 1.36 -5.21
C SER A 209 14.85 0.60 -5.46
N PHE A 210 13.74 1.30 -5.48
CA PHE A 210 12.44 0.68 -5.70
C PHE A 210 12.36 0.03 -7.10
N ASP A 211 12.87 0.68 -8.14
CA ASP A 211 12.99 0.11 -9.50
C ASP A 211 13.79 -1.21 -9.52
N LYS A 212 14.87 -1.28 -8.75
CA LYS A 212 15.67 -2.52 -8.66
C LYS A 212 14.92 -3.63 -7.95
N ILE A 213 14.17 -3.33 -6.89
CA ILE A 213 13.32 -4.30 -6.19
C ILE A 213 12.25 -4.85 -7.16
N ARG A 214 11.57 -3.98 -7.91
CA ARG A 214 10.58 -4.37 -8.92
C ARG A 214 11.19 -5.26 -10.00
N LYS A 215 12.34 -4.89 -10.54
CA LYS A 215 13.05 -5.70 -11.55
C LYS A 215 13.45 -7.08 -11.01
N ASP A 216 13.92 -7.16 -9.76
CA ASP A 216 14.28 -8.44 -9.14
C ASP A 216 13.02 -9.29 -8.84
N PHE A 217 11.89 -8.66 -8.51
CA PHE A 217 10.61 -9.29 -8.31
C PHE A 217 10.08 -9.92 -9.62
N TYR A 218 10.05 -9.17 -10.72
CA TYR A 218 9.58 -9.66 -12.02
C TYR A 218 10.51 -10.65 -12.75
N LYS A 219 11.71 -10.88 -12.22
CA LYS A 219 12.53 -12.04 -12.63
C LYS A 219 12.01 -13.36 -12.07
N LYS A 220 11.21 -13.31 -10.99
CA LYS A 220 10.67 -14.49 -10.30
C LYS A 220 9.21 -14.75 -10.65
N TYR A 221 8.45 -13.68 -10.86
CA TYR A 221 7.01 -13.73 -11.03
C TYR A 221 6.61 -13.16 -12.38
N PRO A 222 5.59 -13.74 -13.06
CA PRO A 222 5.10 -13.21 -14.32
C PRO A 222 4.48 -11.83 -14.13
N MET A 223 4.54 -11.00 -15.16
CA MET A 223 3.90 -9.70 -15.15
C MET A 223 2.39 -9.85 -15.40
N HIS A 224 1.59 -9.31 -14.51
CA HIS A 224 0.13 -9.26 -14.63
C HIS A 224 -0.31 -7.84 -14.94
N TYR A 225 -1.13 -7.68 -15.95
CA TYR A 225 -1.69 -6.40 -16.35
C TYR A 225 -3.15 -6.31 -15.91
N SER A 226 -3.50 -5.25 -15.22
CA SER A 226 -4.88 -4.94 -14.81
C SER A 226 -5.29 -3.59 -15.40
N LYS A 227 -6.51 -3.52 -15.92
CA LYS A 227 -7.10 -2.27 -16.42
C LYS A 227 -8.47 -2.08 -15.78
N LYS A 228 -8.67 -0.92 -15.16
CA LYS A 228 -9.99 -0.50 -14.68
C LYS A 228 -10.69 0.25 -15.80
N VAL A 229 -11.90 -0.17 -16.10
CA VAL A 229 -12.79 0.52 -17.05
C VAL A 229 -14.04 0.92 -16.29
N SER A 230 -14.42 2.20 -16.36
CA SER A 230 -15.68 2.70 -15.82
C SER A 230 -16.67 2.89 -16.95
N LEU A 231 -17.83 2.25 -16.84
CA LEU A 231 -18.91 2.37 -17.82
C LEU A 231 -20.00 3.25 -17.20
N PRO A 232 -20.46 4.29 -17.89
CA PRO A 232 -21.61 5.08 -17.46
C PRO A 232 -22.90 4.30 -17.77
N LEU A 233 -23.36 3.49 -16.82
CA LEU A 233 -24.56 2.68 -16.94
C LEU A 233 -25.66 3.23 -16.01
N THR A 234 -26.91 3.18 -16.49
CA THR A 234 -28.09 3.40 -15.66
C THR A 234 -28.36 2.18 -14.76
N GLU A 235 -29.16 2.36 -13.70
CA GLU A 235 -29.51 1.26 -12.78
C GLU A 235 -30.15 0.07 -13.52
N LEU A 236 -31.03 0.33 -14.48
CA LEU A 236 -31.71 -0.70 -15.30
C LEU A 236 -30.71 -1.49 -16.15
N GLU A 237 -29.69 -0.82 -16.73
CA GLU A 237 -28.63 -1.48 -17.51
C GLU A 237 -27.74 -2.33 -16.62
N ILE A 238 -27.47 -1.91 -15.38
CA ILE A 238 -26.73 -2.69 -14.39
C ILE A 238 -27.51 -3.96 -14.02
N GLU A 239 -28.80 -3.84 -13.68
CA GLU A 239 -29.67 -4.98 -13.38
C GLU A 239 -29.69 -5.99 -14.53
N THR A 240 -29.92 -5.52 -15.77
CA THR A 240 -29.92 -6.36 -16.96
C THR A 240 -28.58 -7.08 -17.21
N LEU A 241 -27.46 -6.44 -16.86
CA LEU A 241 -26.12 -7.01 -16.98
C LEU A 241 -25.85 -8.08 -15.92
N MET A 242 -26.41 -7.92 -14.72
CA MET A 242 -26.21 -8.84 -13.59
C MET A 242 -27.11 -10.09 -13.67
N GLU A 243 -28.17 -10.08 -14.49
CA GLU A 243 -29.06 -11.21 -14.74
C GLU A 243 -28.53 -12.20 -15.82
N LYS A 244 -27.48 -11.83 -16.54
CA LYS A 244 -26.79 -12.66 -17.55
C LYS A 244 -25.54 -13.32 -17.00
#